data_150a0770fa663ebc16759832dbb3a550
#
_entry.id   150a0770fa663ebc16759832dbb3a550
#
_cell.length_a   1.000
_cell.length_b   1.000
_cell.length_c   1.000
_cell.angle_alpha   90.00
_cell.angle_beta   90.00
_cell.angle_gamma   90.00
#
_symmetry.space_group_name_H-M   'P 1'
#
loop_
_entity.id
_entity.type
_entity.pdbx_description
1 polymer ?
#
loop_
_entity_poly.entity_id
_entity_poly.type
_entity_poly.pdbx_seq_one_letter_code
_entity_poly.pdbx_strand_id
1 'polypeptide(L)'
;ENARRYNAPTAEETASFAAAKWNSTEYADKLDAIITQKWLHFGFLASREAWSDIRRTGYPSGLAFPEVAGTITNVPNRWRYPNTEVNYNPYYKEVSAEDTYYHKLFWAK
;
A
#
# COMPACT_ATOMS: atom_id res chain seq x y z
N GLU A 1 16.38 26.99 12.42
CA GLU A 1 15.58 28.22 12.22
C GLU A 1 14.34 27.94 11.35
N ASN A 2 14.45 27.19 10.25
CA ASN A 2 13.34 26.81 9.39
C ASN A 2 12.34 25.87 10.10
N ALA A 3 12.78 24.99 10.98
CA ALA A 3 11.92 24.09 11.74
C ALA A 3 10.91 24.85 12.61
N ARG A 4 11.35 25.91 13.27
CA ARG A 4 10.47 26.78 14.08
C ARG A 4 9.45 27.55 13.23
N ARG A 5 9.84 27.93 12.02
CA ARG A 5 8.95 28.69 11.10
C ARG A 5 7.73 27.89 10.66
N TYR A 6 7.87 26.56 10.60
CA TYR A 6 6.82 25.66 10.15
C TYR A 6 6.24 24.78 11.29
N ASN A 7 6.49 25.13 12.56
CA ASN A 7 6.11 24.35 13.73
C ASN A 7 6.56 22.88 13.62
N ALA A 8 7.71 22.62 13.01
CA ALA A 8 8.25 21.28 12.94
C ALA A 8 8.65 20.79 14.34
N PRO A 9 8.35 19.54 14.69
CA PRO A 9 8.68 19.00 16.00
C PRO A 9 10.21 18.98 16.22
N THR A 10 10.62 19.11 17.47
CA THR A 10 12.02 18.98 17.87
C THR A 10 12.50 17.53 17.69
N ALA A 11 13.82 17.32 17.72
CA ALA A 11 14.38 15.96 17.68
C ALA A 11 13.92 15.10 18.85
N GLU A 12 13.76 15.69 20.06
CA GLU A 12 13.27 15.00 21.26
C GLU A 12 11.79 14.61 21.14
N GLU A 13 10.96 15.52 20.67
CA GLU A 13 9.54 15.25 20.40
C GLU A 13 9.38 14.16 19.33
N THR A 14 10.20 14.19 18.29
CA THR A 14 10.21 13.17 17.24
C THR A 14 10.64 11.81 17.79
N ALA A 15 11.68 11.78 18.63
CA ALA A 15 12.16 10.55 19.24
C ALA A 15 11.16 9.96 20.23
N SER A 16 10.51 10.80 21.05
CA SER A 16 9.48 10.36 22.00
C SER A 16 8.24 9.82 21.28
N PHE A 17 7.79 10.47 20.22
CA PHE A 17 6.70 9.99 19.36
C PHE A 17 7.05 8.65 18.72
N ALA A 18 8.24 8.54 18.15
CA ALA A 18 8.71 7.29 17.52
C ALA A 18 8.77 6.14 18.53
N ALA A 19 9.27 6.38 19.75
CA ALA A 19 9.31 5.39 20.81
C ALA A 19 7.92 4.98 21.29
N ALA A 20 7.00 5.92 21.44
CA ALA A 20 5.61 5.64 21.82
C ALA A 20 4.90 4.81 20.76
N LYS A 21 5.06 5.13 19.47
CA LYS A 21 4.51 4.36 18.35
C LYS A 21 5.13 2.97 18.24
N TRP A 22 6.45 2.86 18.42
CA TRP A 22 7.16 1.59 18.39
C TRP A 22 6.69 0.60 19.46
N ASN A 23 6.32 1.10 20.66
CA ASN A 23 5.85 0.29 21.77
C ASN A 23 4.32 0.21 21.85
N SER A 24 3.61 0.82 20.92
CA SER A 24 2.16 0.81 20.86
C SER A 24 1.62 -0.60 20.56
N THR A 25 0.49 -0.93 21.13
CA THR A 25 -0.32 -2.11 20.78
C THR A 25 -1.29 -1.84 19.63
N GLU A 26 -1.26 -0.64 19.07
CA GLU A 26 -2.10 -0.22 17.94
C GLU A 26 -1.80 -1.01 16.65
N TYR A 27 -0.58 -1.54 16.51
CA TYR A 27 -0.13 -2.28 15.36
C TYR A 27 -0.09 -3.79 15.63
N ALA A 28 -0.39 -4.59 14.60
CA ALA A 28 -0.33 -6.04 14.70
C ALA A 28 1.06 -6.55 15.11
N ASP A 29 2.10 -5.89 14.57
CA ASP A 29 3.50 -6.15 14.93
C ASP A 29 4.40 -4.95 14.58
N LYS A 30 5.70 -5.09 14.84
CA LYS A 30 6.70 -4.05 14.55
C LYS A 30 6.84 -3.76 13.05
N LEU A 31 6.61 -4.76 12.21
CA LEU A 31 6.63 -4.59 10.76
C LEU A 31 5.44 -3.75 10.30
N ASP A 32 4.25 -3.98 10.84
CA ASP A 32 3.07 -3.16 10.58
C ASP A 32 3.32 -1.69 10.94
N ALA A 33 3.93 -1.43 12.11
CA ALA A 33 4.31 -0.07 12.52
C ALA A 33 5.24 0.62 11.52
N ILE A 34 6.28 -0.09 11.07
CA ILE A 34 7.25 0.45 10.08
C ILE A 34 6.57 0.71 8.74
N ILE A 35 5.82 -0.25 8.23
CA ILE A 35 5.15 -0.13 6.93
C ILE A 35 4.08 0.94 6.96
N THR A 36 3.36 1.10 8.07
CA THR A 36 2.37 2.18 8.24
C THR A 36 3.04 3.56 8.15
N GLN A 37 4.16 3.78 8.84
CA GLN A 37 4.89 5.04 8.74
C GLN A 37 5.43 5.27 7.32
N LYS A 38 5.94 4.24 6.68
CA LYS A 38 6.40 4.29 5.29
C LYS A 38 5.25 4.60 4.34
N TRP A 39 4.09 3.99 4.54
CA TRP A 39 2.89 4.24 3.76
C TRP A 39 2.40 5.69 3.88
N LEU A 40 2.38 6.24 5.09
CA LEU A 40 2.05 7.65 5.31
C LEU A 40 2.99 8.61 4.58
N HIS A 41 4.29 8.28 4.56
CA HIS A 41 5.29 9.08 3.86
C HIS A 41 5.17 8.96 2.33
N PHE A 42 5.06 7.76 1.81
CA PHE A 42 5.07 7.48 0.38
C PHE A 42 3.70 7.54 -0.30
N GLY A 43 2.61 7.49 0.43
CA GLY A 43 1.26 7.50 -0.13
C GLY A 43 1.00 8.66 -1.09
N PHE A 44 1.59 9.84 -0.81
CA PHE A 44 1.49 11.01 -1.66
C PHE A 44 2.68 11.19 -2.62
N LEU A 45 3.87 10.73 -2.24
CA LEU A 45 5.10 10.99 -2.98
C LEU A 45 5.46 9.87 -3.96
N ALA A 46 5.20 8.64 -3.57
CA ALA A 46 5.56 7.44 -4.32
C ALA A 46 4.54 6.32 -4.09
N SER A 47 3.31 6.53 -4.52
CA SER A 47 2.18 5.60 -4.30
C SER A 47 2.43 4.18 -4.82
N ARG A 48 3.26 4.00 -5.86
CA ARG A 48 3.65 2.68 -6.36
C ARG A 48 4.51 1.90 -5.36
N GLU A 49 5.40 2.58 -4.64
CA GLU A 49 6.22 1.98 -3.60
C GLU A 49 5.34 1.54 -2.42
N ALA A 50 4.43 2.42 -1.99
CA ALA A 50 3.47 2.10 -0.96
C ALA A 50 2.61 0.88 -1.35
N TRP A 51 2.12 0.82 -2.58
CA TRP A 51 1.37 -0.32 -3.10
C TRP A 51 2.21 -1.61 -3.16
N SER A 52 3.47 -1.52 -3.57
CA SER A 52 4.39 -2.66 -3.61
C SER A 52 4.65 -3.23 -2.22
N ASP A 53 4.82 -2.37 -1.22
CA ASP A 53 4.98 -2.80 0.17
C ASP A 53 3.73 -3.49 0.71
N ILE A 54 2.54 -2.96 0.45
CA ILE A 54 1.28 -3.59 0.86
C ILE A 54 1.16 -5.00 0.24
N ARG A 55 1.43 -5.12 -1.04
CA ARG A 55 1.37 -6.42 -1.75
C ARG A 55 2.36 -7.44 -1.19
N ARG A 56 3.53 -6.98 -0.78
CA ARG A 56 4.60 -7.84 -0.25
C ARG A 56 4.35 -8.24 1.20
N THR A 57 3.82 -7.35 2.03
CA THR A 57 3.74 -7.52 3.47
C THR A 57 2.33 -7.76 4.00
N GLY A 58 1.30 -7.30 3.29
CA GLY A 58 -0.07 -7.26 3.78
C GLY A 58 -0.34 -6.09 4.74
N TYR A 59 0.65 -5.23 4.99
CA TYR A 59 0.53 -4.07 5.88
C TYR A 59 0.47 -2.75 5.11
N PRO A 60 -0.18 -1.71 5.66
CA PRO A 60 -0.85 -1.61 6.96
C PRO A 60 -2.11 -2.48 7.10
N SER A 61 -2.31 -3.07 8.27
CA SER A 61 -3.45 -3.95 8.54
C SER A 61 -4.80 -3.23 8.63
N GLY A 62 -4.78 -1.93 8.91
CA GLY A 62 -5.98 -1.11 9.14
C GLY A 62 -6.51 -0.37 7.91
N LEU A 63 -6.10 -0.72 6.69
CA LEU A 63 -6.58 -0.05 5.48
C LEU A 63 -8.05 -0.36 5.23
N ALA A 64 -8.88 0.70 5.22
CA ALA A 64 -10.28 0.60 4.86
C ALA A 64 -10.49 1.07 3.41
N PHE A 65 -11.31 0.34 2.66
CA PHE A 65 -11.73 0.72 1.33
C PHE A 65 -13.16 1.28 1.38
N PRO A 66 -13.44 2.41 0.72
CA PRO A 66 -14.80 2.95 0.70
C PRO A 66 -15.73 1.98 -0.04
N GLU A 67 -16.91 1.74 0.52
CA GLU A 67 -17.94 0.87 -0.08
C GLU A 67 -18.35 1.33 -1.50
N VAL A 68 -18.18 2.61 -1.79
CA VAL A 68 -18.56 3.24 -3.07
C VAL A 68 -17.54 2.93 -4.19
N ALA A 69 -16.42 2.30 -3.88
CA ALA A 69 -15.36 2.01 -4.86
C ALA A 69 -15.73 0.89 -5.88
N GLY A 70 -16.99 0.45 -5.89
CA GLY A 70 -17.48 -0.52 -6.87
C GLY A 70 -16.83 -1.90 -6.70
N THR A 71 -16.13 -2.36 -7.73
CA THR A 71 -15.54 -3.72 -7.77
C THR A 71 -14.23 -3.87 -7.00
N ILE A 72 -13.66 -2.77 -6.46
CA ILE A 72 -12.39 -2.83 -5.72
C ILE A 72 -12.68 -2.82 -4.23
N THR A 73 -12.67 -3.99 -3.63
CA THR A 73 -12.95 -4.20 -2.20
C THR A 73 -11.69 -4.45 -1.36
N ASN A 74 -10.56 -4.59 -2.01
CA ASN A 74 -9.27 -4.87 -1.37
C ASN A 74 -8.11 -4.32 -2.20
N VAL A 75 -6.88 -4.37 -1.69
CA VAL A 75 -5.69 -3.96 -2.44
C VAL A 75 -5.51 -4.84 -3.67
N PRO A 76 -5.45 -4.28 -4.88
CA PRO A 76 -5.20 -5.06 -6.08
C PRO A 76 -3.81 -5.71 -6.07
N ASN A 77 -3.73 -6.96 -6.44
CA ASN A 77 -2.46 -7.69 -6.59
C ASN A 77 -1.76 -7.36 -7.91
N ARG A 78 -2.52 -6.96 -8.91
CA ARG A 78 -2.01 -6.65 -10.25
C ARG A 78 -2.89 -5.64 -10.96
N TRP A 79 -2.37 -5.05 -12.02
CA TRP A 79 -3.18 -4.37 -13.03
C TRP A 79 -3.79 -5.40 -13.98
N ARG A 80 -4.98 -5.11 -14.45
CA ARG A 80 -5.59 -5.86 -15.55
C ARG A 80 -4.88 -5.54 -16.87
N TYR A 81 -5.02 -6.43 -17.82
CA TYR A 81 -4.51 -6.18 -19.17
C TYR A 81 -5.21 -4.97 -19.81
N PRO A 82 -4.49 -4.15 -20.58
CA PRO A 82 -5.09 -3.02 -21.28
C PRO A 82 -6.10 -3.51 -22.34
N ASN A 83 -7.07 -2.66 -22.66
CA ASN A 83 -8.11 -3.00 -23.65
C ASN A 83 -7.55 -3.37 -25.03
N THR A 84 -6.38 -2.88 -25.37
CA THR A 84 -5.67 -3.28 -26.60
C THR A 84 -5.33 -4.77 -26.62
N GLU A 85 -4.83 -5.32 -25.51
CA GLU A 85 -4.57 -6.75 -25.38
C GLU A 85 -5.87 -7.56 -25.41
N VAL A 86 -6.87 -7.11 -24.70
CA VAL A 86 -8.18 -7.78 -24.64
C VAL A 86 -8.82 -7.89 -26.03
N ASN A 87 -8.70 -6.85 -26.85
CA ASN A 87 -9.41 -6.77 -28.13
C ASN A 87 -8.60 -7.34 -29.32
N TYR A 88 -7.28 -7.26 -29.27
CA TYR A 88 -6.44 -7.56 -30.44
C TYR A 88 -5.52 -8.77 -30.27
N ASN A 89 -5.28 -9.23 -29.04
CA ASN A 89 -4.46 -10.42 -28.83
C ASN A 89 -5.30 -11.69 -28.93
N PRO A 90 -5.09 -12.54 -29.95
CA PRO A 90 -5.87 -13.77 -30.13
C PRO A 90 -5.68 -14.77 -28.97
N TYR A 91 -4.56 -14.70 -28.27
CA TYR A 91 -4.25 -15.57 -27.12
C TYR A 91 -4.82 -15.05 -25.78
N TYR A 92 -5.43 -13.85 -25.77
CA TYR A 92 -6.00 -13.31 -24.54
C TYR A 92 -7.02 -14.25 -23.88
N LYS A 93 -7.76 -15.02 -24.68
CA LYS A 93 -8.75 -15.97 -24.16
C LYS A 93 -8.18 -17.00 -23.20
N GLU A 94 -6.91 -17.38 -23.38
CA GLU A 94 -6.22 -18.37 -22.53
C GLU A 94 -5.97 -17.83 -21.11
N VAL A 95 -5.77 -16.52 -20.99
CA VAL A 95 -5.45 -15.86 -19.71
C VAL A 95 -6.60 -15.01 -19.15
N SER A 96 -7.73 -14.95 -19.87
CA SER A 96 -8.86 -14.08 -19.52
C SER A 96 -9.47 -14.40 -18.14
N ALA A 97 -9.47 -15.66 -17.75
CA ALA A 97 -9.96 -16.10 -16.42
C ALA A 97 -9.07 -15.58 -15.27
N GLU A 98 -7.79 -15.37 -15.53
CA GLU A 98 -6.80 -14.87 -14.56
C GLU A 98 -6.69 -13.34 -14.57
N ASP A 99 -7.32 -12.66 -15.54
CA ASP A 99 -7.27 -11.22 -15.69
C ASP A 99 -8.20 -10.51 -14.70
N THR A 100 -7.94 -10.72 -13.42
CA THR A 100 -8.62 -10.05 -12.31
C THR A 100 -7.63 -9.24 -11.48
N TYR A 101 -8.14 -8.25 -10.76
CA TYR A 101 -7.33 -7.44 -9.85
C TYR A 101 -6.69 -8.26 -8.71
N TYR A 102 -7.30 -9.38 -8.35
CA TYR A 102 -6.93 -10.16 -7.17
C TYR A 102 -6.14 -11.42 -7.48
N HIS A 103 -5.98 -11.76 -8.76
CA HIS A 103 -5.16 -12.91 -9.15
C HIS A 103 -3.70 -12.67 -8.76
N LYS A 104 -3.12 -13.60 -8.01
CA LYS A 104 -1.72 -13.51 -7.58
C LYS A 104 -0.79 -13.83 -8.76
N LEU A 105 0.25 -13.03 -8.90
CA LEU A 105 1.31 -13.31 -9.86
C LEU A 105 2.19 -14.47 -9.36
N PHE A 106 2.86 -15.18 -10.25
CA PHE A 106 3.60 -16.41 -9.94
C PHE A 106 4.68 -16.25 -8.84
N TRP A 107 5.18 -15.04 -8.60
CA TRP A 107 6.14 -14.75 -7.54
C TRP A 107 5.48 -14.30 -6.22
N ALA A 108 4.19 -14.02 -6.21
CA ALA A 108 3.48 -13.58 -5.02
C ALA A 108 3.06 -14.78 -4.17
N LYS A 109 3.63 -14.87 -2.97
CA LYS A 109 3.32 -15.92 -1.99
C LYS A 109 2.00 -15.69 -1.28
#